data_aaee6bd0d7779735f19576515c2e0ea6
#
_entry.id   aaee6bd0d7779735f19576515c2e0ea6
#
_cell.length_a   1.000
_cell.length_b   1.000
_cell.length_c   1.000
_cell.angle_alpha   90.00
_cell.angle_beta   90.00
_cell.angle_gamma   90.00
#
_symmetry.space_group_name_H-M   'P 1'
#
loop_
_entity.id
_entity.type
_entity.pdbx_description
1 polymer ?
#
loop_
_entity_poly.entity_id
_entity_poly.type
_entity_poly.pdbx_seq_one_letter_code
_entity_poly.pdbx_strand_id
1 'polypeptide(L)'
;MMDMLHLFEGQEALAKKKELRPHQVRAIDLLKQSLGKGKNRKVVIQAPTGMGKTLTATKIIEGALEKGNRVIFTAPAISLIDQTVSAFEAEGIRDIGVMQAQHPRTDAQAKVQVASVQTLARREIPEAAIVIVDECHLRAKVIEKMMTEREDVFFIGLSATPWAKGMGLLWDDMVTPCTIGDLIEKGYLSQFRVFAPDIPDMSGVKTVAGDYHEGETAKVMEGKALMASVVETWLERGEDRPTLLFGANCAHAKQLAESFERAGVATAYCDAYTDSVERALIERRFRNGEVRVACSVRTLTTGVDWPVSCIIDAAPTKSIMLHVQKIGRGLRVNEGTEDLLVLDHAGNSLRLGLVTDIHRDTLDKTEPGQKQQSEGKEKLPKE
;
A
#
# COMPACT_ATOMS: atom_id res chain seq x y z
N MET A 1 -27.96 -9.93 50.05
CA MET A 1 -28.06 -8.93 48.98
C MET A 1 -26.61 -8.59 48.65
N MET A 2 -25.99 -9.46 47.86
CA MET A 2 -24.57 -9.31 47.43
C MET A 2 -24.52 -8.41 46.24
N ASP A 3 -23.65 -7.45 46.33
CA ASP A 3 -23.49 -6.28 45.49
C ASP A 3 -23.11 -6.66 44.05
N MET A 4 -24.04 -6.42 43.11
CA MET A 4 -23.89 -6.70 41.67
C MET A 4 -23.10 -5.60 40.95
N LEU A 5 -22.42 -4.73 41.68
CA LEU A 5 -21.66 -3.60 41.11
C LEU A 5 -20.21 -3.93 40.77
N HIS A 6 -19.67 -5.11 41.17
CA HIS A 6 -18.30 -5.51 40.85
C HIS A 6 -18.12 -6.26 39.53
N LEU A 7 -19.17 -6.44 38.72
CA LEU A 7 -19.08 -7.16 37.44
C LEU A 7 -18.80 -6.28 36.24
N PHE A 8 -18.67 -4.96 36.40
CA PHE A 8 -18.42 -4.00 35.31
C PHE A 8 -17.14 -3.17 35.49
N GLU A 9 -16.28 -3.48 36.46
CA GLU A 9 -14.91 -2.99 36.44
C GLU A 9 -14.07 -3.89 35.51
N GLY A 10 -14.39 -3.84 34.22
CA GLY A 10 -13.45 -4.22 33.18
C GLY A 10 -12.30 -3.22 33.26
N GLN A 11 -11.18 -3.64 33.86
CA GLN A 11 -9.91 -2.98 33.65
C GLN A 11 -9.72 -2.88 32.14
N GLU A 12 -9.93 -1.68 31.57
CA GLU A 12 -9.29 -1.32 30.30
C GLU A 12 -7.79 -1.49 30.56
N ALA A 13 -7.27 -2.65 30.23
CA ALA A 13 -5.85 -2.86 30.15
C ALA A 13 -5.36 -1.83 29.12
N LEU A 14 -4.75 -0.75 29.58
CA LEU A 14 -4.08 0.24 28.75
C LEU A 14 -3.15 -0.56 27.85
N ALA A 15 -3.55 -0.72 26.59
CA ALA A 15 -2.78 -1.46 25.61
C ALA A 15 -1.38 -0.84 25.59
N LYS A 16 -0.37 -1.64 25.92
CA LYS A 16 1.01 -1.17 26.02
C LYS A 16 1.38 -0.55 24.69
N LYS A 17 1.66 0.77 24.68
CA LYS A 17 2.06 1.48 23.47
C LYS A 17 3.21 0.74 22.79
N LYS A 18 3.12 0.58 21.48
CA LYS A 18 4.17 -0.10 20.71
C LYS A 18 5.44 0.75 20.69
N GLU A 19 6.57 0.12 20.96
CA GLU A 19 7.87 0.76 20.78
C GLU A 19 8.20 0.92 19.30
N LEU A 20 8.83 2.03 18.95
CA LEU A 20 9.29 2.27 17.59
C LEU A 20 10.47 1.35 17.26
N ARG A 21 10.42 0.75 16.08
CA ARG A 21 11.57 0.04 15.49
C ARG A 21 12.65 1.06 15.08
N PRO A 22 13.93 0.66 14.99
CA PRO A 22 15.03 1.59 14.66
C PRO A 22 14.82 2.40 13.38
N HIS A 23 14.25 1.79 12.34
CA HIS A 23 13.97 2.49 11.08
C HIS A 23 12.80 3.50 11.21
N GLN A 24 11.86 3.30 12.13
CA GLN A 24 10.79 4.26 12.41
C GLN A 24 11.33 5.47 13.21
N VAL A 25 12.23 5.24 14.17
CA VAL A 25 12.95 6.31 14.86
C VAL A 25 13.74 7.12 13.83
N ARG A 26 14.52 6.45 12.97
CA ARG A 26 15.28 7.09 11.90
C ARG A 26 14.37 7.91 10.96
N ALA A 27 13.17 7.42 10.63
CA ALA A 27 12.23 8.16 9.80
C ALA A 27 11.82 9.50 10.42
N ILE A 28 11.52 9.50 11.71
CA ILE A 28 11.16 10.70 12.45
C ILE A 28 12.35 11.67 12.56
N ASP A 29 13.56 11.15 12.80
CA ASP A 29 14.75 11.99 12.91
C ASP A 29 15.12 12.62 11.55
N LEU A 30 15.07 11.87 10.46
CA LEU A 30 15.29 12.40 9.11
C LEU A 30 14.23 13.44 8.74
N LEU A 31 12.96 13.20 9.08
CA LEU A 31 11.88 14.16 8.90
C LEU A 31 12.17 15.47 9.65
N LYS A 32 12.52 15.38 10.94
CA LYS A 32 12.89 16.55 11.77
C LYS A 32 14.08 17.32 11.19
N GLN A 33 15.10 16.60 10.72
CA GLN A 33 16.27 17.20 10.06
C GLN A 33 15.89 17.92 8.78
N SER A 34 15.04 17.34 7.93
CA SER A 34 14.59 17.95 6.69
C SER A 34 13.78 19.22 6.96
N LEU A 35 12.78 19.15 7.85
CA LEU A 35 11.95 20.30 8.24
C LEU A 35 12.76 21.39 8.96
N GLY A 36 13.76 21.01 9.76
CA GLY A 36 14.62 21.92 10.52
C GLY A 36 15.56 22.78 9.65
N LYS A 37 15.74 22.45 8.37
CA LYS A 37 16.51 23.26 7.40
C LYS A 37 15.86 24.62 7.09
N GLY A 38 14.64 24.87 7.58
CA GLY A 38 13.93 26.14 7.48
C GLY A 38 13.32 26.44 6.11
N LYS A 39 13.67 25.67 5.08
CA LYS A 39 13.17 25.83 3.69
C LYS A 39 12.11 24.80 3.33
N ASN A 40 12.14 23.62 3.94
CA ASN A 40 11.27 22.53 3.60
C ASN A 40 10.02 22.56 4.49
N ARG A 41 8.85 22.51 3.89
CA ARG A 41 7.56 22.36 4.58
C ARG A 41 6.76 21.15 4.09
N LYS A 42 7.16 20.58 2.98
CA LYS A 42 6.48 19.48 2.28
C LYS A 42 7.48 18.33 2.10
N VAL A 43 7.48 17.38 3.01
CA VAL A 43 8.47 16.29 3.05
C VAL A 43 7.79 14.94 2.90
N VAL A 44 8.29 14.11 2.00
CA VAL A 44 7.83 12.72 1.82
C VAL A 44 8.71 11.78 2.61
N ILE A 45 8.10 10.89 3.37
CA ILE A 45 8.77 9.70 3.92
C ILE A 45 8.52 8.55 2.95
N GLN A 46 9.57 8.09 2.29
CA GLN A 46 9.53 6.84 1.55
C GLN A 46 9.46 5.69 2.56
N ALA A 47 8.26 5.14 2.71
CA ALA A 47 7.93 4.16 3.72
C ALA A 47 7.60 2.81 3.06
N PRO A 48 8.58 1.93 2.80
CA PRO A 48 8.35 0.63 2.20
C PRO A 48 7.24 -0.17 2.91
N THR A 49 6.68 -1.17 2.21
CA THR A 49 5.77 -2.11 2.86
C THR A 49 6.43 -2.68 4.12
N GLY A 50 5.67 -2.99 5.17
CA GLY A 50 6.22 -3.52 6.42
C GLY A 50 6.97 -2.51 7.31
N MET A 51 7.29 -1.31 6.84
CA MET A 51 7.93 -0.27 7.66
C MET A 51 7.07 0.15 8.88
N GLY A 52 5.74 0.03 8.80
CA GLY A 52 4.82 0.47 9.86
C GLY A 52 4.43 1.94 9.74
N LYS A 53 4.00 2.36 8.55
CA LYS A 53 3.53 3.74 8.23
C LYS A 53 2.59 4.30 9.28
N THR A 54 1.58 3.54 9.69
CA THR A 54 0.56 3.97 10.65
C THR A 54 1.17 4.31 12.01
N LEU A 55 2.04 3.45 12.56
CA LEU A 55 2.70 3.72 13.84
C LEU A 55 3.64 4.94 13.76
N THR A 56 4.35 5.09 12.65
CA THR A 56 5.18 6.28 12.39
C THR A 56 4.33 7.55 12.36
N ALA A 57 3.18 7.52 11.64
CA ALA A 57 2.23 8.63 11.61
C ALA A 57 1.68 8.96 13.00
N THR A 58 1.31 7.94 13.79
CA THR A 58 0.83 8.12 15.17
C THR A 58 1.85 8.86 16.03
N LYS A 59 3.12 8.50 15.93
CA LYS A 59 4.17 9.19 16.71
C LYS A 59 4.42 10.63 16.26
N ILE A 60 4.26 10.92 14.98
CA ILE A 60 4.29 12.29 14.47
C ILE A 60 3.10 13.09 15.02
N ILE A 61 1.90 12.49 15.05
CA ILE A 61 0.70 13.10 15.61
C ILE A 61 0.88 13.35 17.12
N GLU A 62 1.36 12.37 17.89
CA GLU A 62 1.65 12.55 19.34
C GLU A 62 2.56 13.76 19.56
N GLY A 63 3.69 13.84 18.86
CA GLY A 63 4.62 14.96 19.01
C GLY A 63 4.06 16.31 18.56
N ALA A 64 3.07 16.33 17.68
CA ALA A 64 2.33 17.54 17.30
C ALA A 64 1.36 17.97 18.40
N LEU A 65 0.58 17.02 18.94
CA LEU A 65 -0.38 17.27 20.02
C LEU A 65 0.30 17.75 21.31
N GLU A 66 1.47 17.21 21.66
CA GLU A 66 2.28 17.68 22.81
C GLU A 66 2.65 19.16 22.70
N LYS A 67 2.78 19.68 21.47
CA LYS A 67 3.05 21.09 21.17
C LYS A 67 1.78 21.94 21.02
N GLY A 68 0.59 21.36 21.25
CA GLY A 68 -0.69 22.02 21.08
C GLY A 68 -1.18 22.14 19.64
N ASN A 69 -0.51 21.51 18.68
CA ASN A 69 -0.84 21.60 17.26
C ASN A 69 -1.98 20.64 16.89
N ARG A 70 -2.83 21.09 15.95
CA ARG A 70 -3.87 20.27 15.30
C ARG A 70 -3.27 19.56 14.08
N VAL A 71 -3.78 18.36 13.80
CA VAL A 71 -3.30 17.51 12.69
C VAL A 71 -4.46 17.02 11.83
N ILE A 72 -4.30 17.06 10.52
CA ILE A 72 -5.16 16.36 9.58
C ILE A 72 -4.39 15.15 9.03
N PHE A 73 -4.96 13.97 9.16
CA PHE A 73 -4.48 12.76 8.48
C PHE A 73 -5.43 12.42 7.34
N THR A 74 -4.92 12.27 6.12
CA THR A 74 -5.73 11.94 4.95
C THR A 74 -5.56 10.49 4.55
N ALA A 75 -6.67 9.76 4.45
CA ALA A 75 -6.70 8.41 3.95
C ALA A 75 -7.10 8.39 2.46
N PRO A 76 -6.45 7.56 1.63
CA PRO A 76 -6.70 7.52 0.19
C PRO A 76 -8.05 6.89 -0.16
N ALA A 77 -8.56 6.01 0.69
CA ALA A 77 -9.84 5.33 0.50
C ALA A 77 -10.73 5.43 1.74
N ILE A 78 -12.04 5.53 1.50
CA ILE A 78 -13.07 5.60 2.55
C ILE A 78 -13.00 4.39 3.48
N SER A 79 -12.77 3.20 2.92
CA SER A 79 -12.66 1.93 3.68
C SER A 79 -11.51 1.87 4.69
N LEU A 80 -10.56 2.80 4.61
CA LEU A 80 -9.42 2.85 5.52
C LEU A 80 -9.63 3.78 6.71
N ILE A 81 -10.70 4.57 6.74
CA ILE A 81 -10.95 5.58 7.79
C ILE A 81 -11.08 4.91 9.15
N ASP A 82 -12.01 3.96 9.31
CA ASP A 82 -12.25 3.30 10.59
C ASP A 82 -11.04 2.51 11.09
N GLN A 83 -10.35 1.82 10.17
CA GLN A 83 -9.12 1.12 10.48
C GLN A 83 -8.02 2.09 10.97
N THR A 84 -7.90 3.26 10.35
CA THR A 84 -6.95 4.30 10.75
C THR A 84 -7.30 4.86 12.13
N VAL A 85 -8.57 5.18 12.36
CA VAL A 85 -9.05 5.66 13.67
C VAL A 85 -8.75 4.63 14.77
N SER A 86 -9.13 3.38 14.55
CA SER A 86 -8.88 2.29 15.50
C SER A 86 -7.39 2.10 15.78
N ALA A 87 -6.53 2.22 14.76
CA ALA A 87 -5.08 2.12 14.94
C ALA A 87 -4.51 3.29 15.77
N PHE A 88 -5.02 4.52 15.57
CA PHE A 88 -4.62 5.68 16.37
C PHE A 88 -5.09 5.56 17.81
N GLU A 89 -6.32 5.09 18.05
CA GLU A 89 -6.87 4.86 19.38
C GLU A 89 -6.10 3.78 20.14
N ALA A 90 -5.68 2.70 19.48
CA ALA A 90 -4.86 1.64 20.06
C ALA A 90 -3.50 2.17 20.58
N GLU A 91 -2.98 3.22 19.99
CA GLU A 91 -1.75 3.89 20.43
C GLU A 91 -2.02 5.07 21.38
N GLY A 92 -3.28 5.33 21.76
CA GLY A 92 -3.65 6.29 22.81
C GLY A 92 -4.04 7.68 22.31
N ILE A 93 -4.22 7.90 21.02
CA ILE A 93 -4.81 9.14 20.51
C ILE A 93 -6.32 9.07 20.70
N ARG A 94 -6.92 10.03 21.43
CA ARG A 94 -8.33 9.99 21.84
C ARG A 94 -9.18 11.08 21.20
N ASP A 95 -8.62 12.26 20.95
CA ASP A 95 -9.34 13.42 20.39
C ASP A 95 -9.32 13.37 18.85
N ILE A 96 -10.15 12.47 18.30
CA ILE A 96 -10.21 12.16 16.85
C ILE A 96 -11.60 12.48 16.30
N GLY A 97 -11.66 13.42 15.37
CA GLY A 97 -12.79 13.68 14.50
C GLY A 97 -12.63 13.01 13.13
N VAL A 98 -13.74 12.63 12.51
CA VAL A 98 -13.74 11.99 11.19
C VAL A 98 -14.42 12.89 10.16
N MET A 99 -13.73 13.14 9.06
CA MET A 99 -14.25 13.87 7.90
C MET A 99 -14.58 12.89 6.76
N GLN A 100 -15.71 12.22 6.89
CA GLN A 100 -16.23 11.29 5.88
C GLN A 100 -17.77 11.35 5.88
N ALA A 101 -18.38 11.75 4.77
CA ALA A 101 -19.83 11.79 4.60
C ALA A 101 -20.59 12.18 5.91
N GLN A 102 -21.47 11.29 6.43
CA GLN A 102 -22.20 11.45 7.69
C GLN A 102 -21.65 10.49 8.77
N HIS A 103 -20.32 10.45 8.93
CA HIS A 103 -19.71 9.57 9.90
C HIS A 103 -20.13 9.93 11.35
N PRO A 104 -20.43 8.93 12.22
CA PRO A 104 -20.88 9.20 13.60
C PRO A 104 -19.90 10.03 14.43
N ARG A 105 -18.61 9.95 14.13
CA ARG A 105 -17.53 10.71 14.80
C ARG A 105 -17.22 12.04 14.10
N THR A 106 -18.18 12.64 13.39
CA THR A 106 -17.96 13.96 12.78
C THR A 106 -17.85 15.02 13.88
N ASP A 107 -16.64 15.51 14.10
CA ASP A 107 -16.33 16.59 15.04
C ASP A 107 -15.21 17.48 14.45
N ALA A 108 -15.59 18.67 13.98
CA ALA A 108 -14.64 19.62 13.39
C ALA A 108 -13.69 20.26 14.42
N GLN A 109 -14.00 20.15 15.73
CA GLN A 109 -13.17 20.72 16.79
C GLN A 109 -12.10 19.77 17.30
N ALA A 110 -12.20 18.48 17.03
CA ALA A 110 -11.22 17.49 17.43
C ALA A 110 -9.81 17.87 16.93
N LYS A 111 -8.80 17.63 17.76
CA LYS A 111 -7.40 17.99 17.46
C LYS A 111 -6.80 17.18 16.33
N VAL A 112 -7.25 15.95 16.15
CA VAL A 112 -6.86 15.08 15.04
C VAL A 112 -8.05 14.86 14.14
N GLN A 113 -7.92 15.19 12.86
CA GLN A 113 -8.95 14.94 11.86
C GLN A 113 -8.49 13.79 10.95
N VAL A 114 -9.21 12.66 10.94
CA VAL A 114 -9.02 11.61 9.96
C VAL A 114 -9.99 11.86 8.81
N ALA A 115 -9.46 12.18 7.64
CA ALA A 115 -10.25 12.68 6.52
C ALA A 115 -10.11 11.82 5.26
N SER A 116 -11.22 11.55 4.57
CA SER A 116 -11.13 11.09 3.19
C SER A 116 -10.83 12.26 2.27
N VAL A 117 -9.95 12.05 1.31
CA VAL A 117 -9.58 13.07 0.31
C VAL A 117 -10.81 13.60 -0.44
N GLN A 118 -11.80 12.74 -0.72
CA GLN A 118 -13.04 13.08 -1.40
C GLN A 118 -13.91 14.04 -0.57
N THR A 119 -13.90 13.88 0.76
CA THR A 119 -14.67 14.75 1.66
C THR A 119 -13.97 16.11 1.84
N LEU A 120 -12.64 16.11 1.96
CA LEU A 120 -11.85 17.36 2.01
C LEU A 120 -12.09 18.25 0.79
N ALA A 121 -12.31 17.65 -0.39
CA ALA A 121 -12.59 18.42 -1.61
C ALA A 121 -13.97 19.13 -1.61
N ARG A 122 -14.86 18.79 -0.67
CA ARG A 122 -16.28 19.24 -0.66
C ARG A 122 -16.68 19.98 0.60
N ARG A 123 -15.83 20.05 1.61
CA ARG A 123 -16.14 20.68 2.90
C ARG A 123 -15.09 21.72 3.24
N GLU A 124 -15.45 22.61 4.16
CA GLU A 124 -14.50 23.49 4.81
C GLU A 124 -13.45 22.66 5.53
N ILE A 125 -12.18 23.00 5.29
CA ILE A 125 -11.04 22.26 5.83
C ILE A 125 -10.63 22.93 7.14
N PRO A 126 -10.65 22.22 8.28
CA PRO A 126 -10.25 22.76 9.56
C PRO A 126 -8.82 23.31 9.53
N GLU A 127 -8.55 24.24 10.43
CA GLU A 127 -7.17 24.66 10.66
C GLU A 127 -6.34 23.53 11.26
N ALA A 128 -5.14 23.36 10.74
CA ALA A 128 -4.18 22.41 11.23
C ALA A 128 -2.75 22.90 10.93
N ALA A 129 -1.83 22.66 11.84
CA ALA A 129 -0.42 22.98 11.63
C ALA A 129 0.30 21.91 10.79
N ILE A 130 -0.24 20.69 10.79
CA ILE A 130 0.35 19.53 10.08
C ILE A 130 -0.74 18.79 9.30
N VAL A 131 -0.45 18.46 8.05
CA VAL A 131 -1.26 17.58 7.20
C VAL A 131 -0.43 16.36 6.83
N ILE A 132 -0.84 15.18 7.28
CA ILE A 132 -0.21 13.90 6.92
C ILE A 132 -1.02 13.30 5.77
N VAL A 133 -0.34 13.01 4.66
CA VAL A 133 -0.96 12.50 3.42
C VAL A 133 -0.53 11.05 3.20
N ASP A 134 -1.43 10.11 3.53
CA ASP A 134 -1.15 8.69 3.24
C ASP A 134 -1.32 8.40 1.74
N GLU A 135 -0.48 7.51 1.22
CA GLU A 135 -0.33 7.19 -0.21
C GLU A 135 -0.23 8.46 -1.08
N CYS A 136 0.64 9.39 -0.67
CA CYS A 136 0.79 10.73 -1.29
C CYS A 136 1.13 10.69 -2.79
N HIS A 137 1.60 9.56 -3.31
CA HIS A 137 1.85 9.34 -4.73
C HIS A 137 0.56 9.34 -5.58
N LEU A 138 -0.62 9.16 -4.97
CA LEU A 138 -1.90 9.16 -5.67
C LEU A 138 -2.38 10.57 -6.06
N ARG A 139 -1.64 11.60 -5.69
CA ARG A 139 -1.86 13.00 -6.05
C ARG A 139 -3.34 13.42 -6.05
N ALA A 140 -3.74 14.21 -5.09
CA ALA A 140 -5.11 14.71 -4.97
C ALA A 140 -5.13 16.24 -5.14
N LYS A 141 -5.93 16.73 -6.06
CA LYS A 141 -6.04 18.18 -6.36
C LYS A 141 -6.33 19.04 -5.13
N VAL A 142 -7.14 18.55 -4.18
CA VAL A 142 -7.43 19.27 -2.94
C VAL A 142 -6.18 19.42 -2.07
N ILE A 143 -5.33 18.41 -1.99
CA ILE A 143 -4.06 18.45 -1.25
C ILE A 143 -3.08 19.40 -1.95
N GLU A 144 -2.95 19.32 -3.28
CA GLU A 144 -2.11 20.22 -4.07
C GLU A 144 -2.53 21.68 -3.90
N LYS A 145 -3.85 21.95 -3.89
CA LYS A 145 -4.41 23.27 -3.60
C LYS A 145 -4.05 23.73 -2.18
N MET A 146 -4.24 22.88 -1.17
CA MET A 146 -3.86 23.21 0.22
C MET A 146 -2.38 23.53 0.34
N MET A 147 -1.50 22.79 -0.34
CA MET A 147 -0.05 23.03 -0.36
C MET A 147 0.33 24.39 -0.96
N THR A 148 -0.48 24.91 -1.86
CA THR A 148 -0.27 26.21 -2.50
C THR A 148 -0.84 27.36 -1.67
N GLU A 149 -2.00 27.15 -1.03
CA GLU A 149 -2.73 28.20 -0.32
C GLU A 149 -2.31 28.36 1.16
N ARG A 150 -1.68 27.32 1.74
CA ARG A 150 -1.31 27.29 3.18
C ARG A 150 0.19 27.10 3.33
N GLU A 151 0.93 28.18 3.17
CA GLU A 151 2.41 28.14 3.24
C GLU A 151 2.96 27.93 4.66
N ASP A 152 2.17 28.19 5.70
CA ASP A 152 2.50 28.01 7.11
C ASP A 152 2.33 26.56 7.59
N VAL A 153 1.63 25.71 6.84
CA VAL A 153 1.32 24.32 7.18
C VAL A 153 2.45 23.38 6.74
N PHE A 154 2.78 22.42 7.60
CA PHE A 154 3.67 21.33 7.26
C PHE A 154 2.91 20.17 6.62
N PHE A 155 3.36 19.73 5.45
CA PHE A 155 2.83 18.54 4.78
C PHE A 155 3.82 17.39 4.87
N ILE A 156 3.34 16.25 5.37
CA ILE A 156 4.13 15.04 5.52
C ILE A 156 3.50 13.94 4.66
N GLY A 157 4.14 13.60 3.57
CA GLY A 157 3.71 12.52 2.69
C GLY A 157 4.20 11.17 3.17
N LEU A 158 3.34 10.16 3.14
CA LEU A 158 3.71 8.77 3.39
C LEU A 158 3.45 7.96 2.12
N SER A 159 4.43 7.23 1.62
CA SER A 159 4.25 6.33 0.49
C SER A 159 5.35 5.27 0.44
N ALA A 160 5.00 4.04 0.08
CA ALA A 160 6.00 3.02 -0.22
C ALA A 160 6.71 3.30 -1.56
N THR A 161 6.02 3.94 -2.48
CA THR A 161 6.45 4.18 -3.86
C THR A 161 6.17 5.63 -4.28
N PRO A 162 6.87 6.63 -3.72
CA PRO A 162 6.61 8.05 -4.00
C PRO A 162 7.21 8.48 -5.36
N TRP A 163 7.07 7.64 -6.38
CA TRP A 163 7.74 7.76 -7.67
C TRP A 163 6.80 8.23 -8.80
N ALA A 164 5.62 8.73 -8.45
CA ALA A 164 4.72 9.30 -9.43
C ALA A 164 5.34 10.53 -10.09
N LYS A 165 5.03 10.71 -11.38
CA LYS A 165 5.55 11.81 -12.19
C LYS A 165 5.18 13.16 -11.57
N GLY A 166 6.16 14.07 -11.50
CA GLY A 166 5.98 15.43 -10.99
C GLY A 166 5.86 15.56 -9.47
N MET A 167 6.16 14.51 -8.70
CA MET A 167 6.17 14.59 -7.23
C MET A 167 7.13 15.67 -6.73
N GLY A 168 8.30 15.80 -7.32
CA GLY A 168 9.30 16.79 -6.94
C GLY A 168 8.99 18.25 -7.36
N LEU A 169 7.85 18.48 -8.02
CA LEU A 169 7.30 19.82 -8.25
C LEU A 169 6.36 20.25 -7.11
N LEU A 170 5.88 19.30 -6.29
CA LEU A 170 4.93 19.53 -5.20
C LEU A 170 5.59 19.43 -3.82
N TRP A 171 6.53 18.51 -3.70
CA TRP A 171 7.21 18.19 -2.45
C TRP A 171 8.63 18.72 -2.45
N ASP A 172 9.08 19.29 -1.33
CA ASP A 172 10.38 19.94 -1.21
C ASP A 172 11.52 18.93 -1.03
N ASP A 173 11.23 17.81 -0.33
CA ASP A 173 12.27 16.82 0.01
C ASP A 173 11.65 15.43 0.17
N MET A 174 12.50 14.42 0.11
CA MET A 174 12.15 13.02 0.39
C MET A 174 13.20 12.40 1.30
N VAL A 175 12.74 11.74 2.35
CA VAL A 175 13.59 11.00 3.27
C VAL A 175 13.36 9.49 3.15
N THR A 176 14.44 8.73 3.05
CA THR A 176 14.43 7.27 2.90
C THR A 176 15.05 6.63 4.15
N PRO A 177 14.24 6.23 5.15
CA PRO A 177 14.75 5.66 6.40
C PRO A 177 15.28 4.24 6.26
N CYS A 178 14.72 3.45 5.33
CA CYS A 178 15.11 2.08 5.05
C CYS A 178 14.62 1.65 3.66
N THR A 179 15.21 0.58 3.14
CA THR A 179 14.80 -0.12 1.92
C THR A 179 14.03 -1.41 2.26
N ILE A 180 13.45 -2.06 1.24
CA ILE A 180 12.87 -3.41 1.38
C ILE A 180 13.96 -4.39 1.81
N GLY A 181 15.16 -4.31 1.20
CA GLY A 181 16.30 -5.15 1.55
C GLY A 181 16.70 -5.02 3.02
N ASP A 182 16.80 -3.79 3.55
CA ASP A 182 17.09 -3.56 4.98
C ASP A 182 16.04 -4.21 5.90
N LEU A 183 14.77 -4.17 5.51
CA LEU A 183 13.69 -4.76 6.31
C LEU A 183 13.72 -6.29 6.28
N ILE A 184 14.08 -6.88 5.15
CA ILE A 184 14.29 -8.33 5.01
C ILE A 184 15.50 -8.77 5.83
N GLU A 185 16.63 -8.09 5.70
CA GLU A 185 17.87 -8.39 6.45
C GLU A 185 17.64 -8.39 7.96
N LYS A 186 16.82 -7.46 8.44
CA LYS A 186 16.46 -7.33 9.88
C LYS A 186 15.29 -8.22 10.29
N GLY A 187 14.76 -9.07 9.43
CA GLY A 187 13.64 -9.97 9.71
C GLY A 187 12.29 -9.28 9.94
N TYR A 188 12.12 -8.03 9.50
CA TYR A 188 10.83 -7.34 9.55
C TYR A 188 9.95 -7.65 8.33
N LEU A 189 10.55 -8.15 7.26
CA LEU A 189 9.91 -8.71 6.08
C LEU A 189 10.46 -10.11 5.81
N SER A 190 9.69 -10.95 5.15
CA SER A 190 10.09 -12.29 4.73
C SER A 190 11.10 -12.23 3.60
N GLN A 191 12.01 -13.21 3.56
CA GLN A 191 12.75 -13.56 2.35
C GLN A 191 11.75 -13.90 1.24
N PHE A 192 12.18 -13.88 -0.02
CA PHE A 192 11.32 -14.27 -1.12
C PHE A 192 12.08 -15.03 -2.21
N ARG A 193 11.35 -15.90 -2.92
CA ARG A 193 11.79 -16.60 -4.11
C ARG A 193 10.92 -16.20 -5.28
N VAL A 194 11.53 -15.97 -6.44
CA VAL A 194 10.80 -15.69 -7.68
C VAL A 194 10.98 -16.85 -8.65
N PHE A 195 9.86 -17.33 -9.17
CA PHE A 195 9.82 -18.29 -10.27
C PHE A 195 9.05 -17.67 -11.43
N ALA A 196 9.70 -17.47 -12.57
CA ALA A 196 9.13 -16.86 -13.76
C ALA A 196 9.15 -17.88 -14.92
N PRO A 197 8.11 -18.75 -15.02
CA PRO A 197 8.08 -19.81 -16.02
C PRO A 197 7.80 -19.30 -17.42
N ASP A 198 7.07 -18.18 -17.52
CA ASP A 198 6.59 -17.61 -18.76
C ASP A 198 7.07 -16.17 -18.93
N ILE A 199 7.34 -15.79 -20.18
CA ILE A 199 7.61 -14.39 -20.57
C ILE A 199 6.63 -14.06 -21.70
N PRO A 200 5.46 -13.49 -21.40
CA PRO A 200 4.49 -13.15 -22.43
C PRO A 200 5.08 -12.09 -23.38
N ASP A 201 4.83 -12.28 -24.68
CA ASP A 201 5.23 -11.30 -25.70
C ASP A 201 4.32 -10.07 -25.66
N MET A 202 4.85 -9.00 -25.10
CA MET A 202 4.16 -7.71 -24.97
C MET A 202 4.52 -6.72 -26.07
N SER A 203 5.28 -7.12 -27.10
CA SER A 203 5.79 -6.22 -28.14
C SER A 203 4.67 -5.56 -28.98
N GLY A 204 3.58 -6.28 -29.21
CA GLY A 204 2.40 -5.79 -29.93
C GLY A 204 1.40 -4.99 -29.10
N VAL A 205 1.60 -4.89 -27.75
CA VAL A 205 0.65 -4.23 -26.86
C VAL A 205 0.91 -2.73 -26.76
N LYS A 206 -0.12 -1.93 -27.04
CA LYS A 206 -0.05 -0.46 -26.95
C LYS A 206 0.24 0.01 -25.52
N THR A 207 0.89 1.16 -25.43
CA THR A 207 1.11 1.85 -24.15
C THR A 207 0.11 3.00 -24.00
N VAL A 208 -0.64 3.01 -22.90
CA VAL A 208 -1.62 4.05 -22.54
C VAL A 208 -1.29 4.56 -21.13
N ALA A 209 -1.18 5.87 -20.97
CA ALA A 209 -0.84 6.51 -19.69
C ALA A 209 0.43 5.95 -19.01
N GLY A 210 1.38 5.48 -19.79
CA GLY A 210 2.68 4.95 -19.29
C GLY A 210 2.67 3.46 -18.95
N ASP A 211 1.55 2.76 -19.08
CA ASP A 211 1.45 1.31 -18.88
C ASP A 211 0.88 0.61 -20.11
N TYR A 212 0.86 -0.71 -20.13
CA TYR A 212 0.24 -1.50 -21.18
C TYR A 212 -1.28 -1.27 -21.24
N HIS A 213 -1.84 -1.26 -22.45
CA HIS A 213 -3.29 -1.19 -22.65
C HIS A 213 -3.97 -2.44 -22.07
N GLU A 214 -4.86 -2.25 -21.09
CA GLU A 214 -5.45 -3.32 -20.27
C GLU A 214 -6.11 -4.43 -21.10
N GLY A 215 -6.99 -4.07 -22.07
CA GLY A 215 -7.68 -5.04 -22.88
C GLY A 215 -6.77 -5.81 -23.85
N GLU A 216 -5.69 -5.20 -24.36
CA GLU A 216 -4.72 -5.89 -25.22
C GLU A 216 -3.83 -6.80 -24.39
N THR A 217 -3.44 -6.38 -23.18
CA THR A 217 -2.72 -7.21 -22.21
C THR A 217 -3.52 -8.46 -21.84
N ALA A 218 -4.81 -8.29 -21.53
CA ALA A 218 -5.68 -9.41 -21.20
C ALA A 218 -5.76 -10.43 -22.34
N LYS A 219 -5.91 -9.99 -23.60
CA LYS A 219 -5.92 -10.89 -24.76
C LYS A 219 -4.63 -11.73 -24.89
N VAL A 220 -3.48 -11.16 -24.57
CA VAL A 220 -2.21 -11.92 -24.54
C VAL A 220 -2.24 -12.96 -23.42
N MET A 221 -2.67 -12.56 -22.22
CA MET A 221 -2.67 -13.40 -21.03
C MET A 221 -3.78 -14.46 -21.03
N GLU A 222 -4.87 -14.26 -21.77
CA GLU A 222 -5.98 -15.22 -21.98
C GLU A 222 -5.61 -16.37 -22.92
N GLY A 223 -4.38 -16.40 -23.46
CA GLY A 223 -3.89 -17.54 -24.25
C GLY A 223 -3.98 -18.85 -23.45
N LYS A 224 -4.56 -19.90 -24.05
CA LYS A 224 -4.83 -21.18 -23.34
C LYS A 224 -3.58 -21.77 -22.65
N ALA A 225 -2.42 -21.66 -23.28
CA ALA A 225 -1.15 -22.15 -22.70
C ALA A 225 -0.76 -21.37 -21.46
N LEU A 226 -0.82 -20.03 -21.47
CA LEU A 226 -0.52 -19.18 -20.32
C LEU A 226 -1.50 -19.40 -19.17
N MET A 227 -2.80 -19.50 -19.48
CA MET A 227 -3.83 -19.79 -18.48
C MET A 227 -3.63 -21.14 -17.79
N ALA A 228 -3.28 -22.19 -18.57
CA ALA A 228 -2.97 -23.51 -18.02
C ALA A 228 -1.70 -23.47 -17.17
N SER A 229 -0.65 -22.82 -17.67
CA SER A 229 0.64 -22.68 -16.98
C SER A 229 0.49 -22.03 -15.59
N VAL A 230 -0.41 -21.02 -15.43
CA VAL A 230 -0.66 -20.38 -14.11
C VAL A 230 -1.16 -21.39 -13.08
N VAL A 231 -2.14 -22.22 -13.45
CA VAL A 231 -2.71 -23.23 -12.55
C VAL A 231 -1.73 -24.38 -12.29
N GLU A 232 -1.12 -24.92 -13.35
CA GLU A 232 -0.16 -26.02 -13.27
C GLU A 232 1.04 -25.64 -12.40
N THR A 233 1.62 -24.46 -12.62
CA THR A 233 2.75 -23.97 -11.82
C THR A 233 2.39 -23.84 -10.33
N TRP A 234 1.18 -23.37 -10.02
CA TRP A 234 0.79 -23.29 -8.63
C TRP A 234 0.55 -24.67 -8.01
N LEU A 235 -0.04 -25.61 -8.73
CA LEU A 235 -0.23 -26.98 -8.25
C LEU A 235 1.10 -27.69 -8.00
N GLU A 236 2.11 -27.41 -8.82
CA GLU A 236 3.45 -28.02 -8.70
C GLU A 236 4.31 -27.34 -7.63
N ARG A 237 4.24 -26.00 -7.53
CA ARG A 237 5.19 -25.19 -6.76
C ARG A 237 4.56 -24.30 -5.70
N GLY A 238 3.24 -24.14 -5.71
CA GLY A 238 2.53 -23.23 -4.80
C GLY A 238 2.52 -23.69 -3.34
N GLU A 239 2.93 -24.94 -3.07
CA GLU A 239 3.06 -25.53 -1.73
C GLU A 239 1.78 -25.37 -0.90
N ASP A 240 0.63 -25.35 -1.55
CA ASP A 240 -0.69 -25.06 -0.92
C ASP A 240 -0.71 -23.79 -0.05
N ARG A 241 0.05 -22.76 -0.45
CA ARG A 241 0.18 -21.49 0.29
C ARG A 241 -1.04 -20.58 0.10
N PRO A 242 -1.42 -19.80 1.12
CA PRO A 242 -2.38 -18.70 0.95
C PRO A 242 -1.87 -17.71 -0.11
N THR A 243 -2.63 -17.60 -1.21
CA THR A 243 -2.17 -16.98 -2.46
C THR A 243 -3.02 -15.79 -2.86
N LEU A 244 -2.39 -14.64 -3.18
CA LEU A 244 -3.03 -13.58 -3.96
C LEU A 244 -2.62 -13.70 -5.44
N LEU A 245 -3.62 -13.72 -6.32
CA LEU A 245 -3.44 -13.72 -7.75
C LEU A 245 -3.87 -12.37 -8.34
N PHE A 246 -2.98 -11.76 -9.13
CA PHE A 246 -3.26 -10.52 -9.85
C PHE A 246 -3.43 -10.79 -11.34
N GLY A 247 -4.66 -10.61 -11.84
CA GLY A 247 -5.00 -10.74 -13.27
C GLY A 247 -4.88 -9.41 -14.02
N ALA A 248 -4.75 -9.50 -15.34
CA ALA A 248 -4.58 -8.35 -16.22
C ALA A 248 -5.82 -7.42 -16.26
N ASN A 249 -7.02 -8.01 -16.20
CA ASN A 249 -8.30 -7.31 -16.03
C ASN A 249 -9.30 -8.20 -15.28
N CYS A 250 -10.52 -7.69 -15.06
CA CYS A 250 -11.55 -8.42 -14.31
C CYS A 250 -11.96 -9.74 -15.00
N ALA A 251 -12.08 -9.76 -16.32
CA ALA A 251 -12.43 -10.97 -17.07
C ALA A 251 -11.34 -12.04 -16.92
N HIS A 252 -10.09 -11.69 -17.16
CA HIS A 252 -8.95 -12.59 -17.01
C HIS A 252 -8.82 -13.12 -15.57
N ALA A 253 -8.97 -12.25 -14.55
CA ALA A 253 -8.90 -12.69 -13.15
C ALA A 253 -10.05 -13.66 -12.78
N LYS A 254 -11.27 -13.46 -13.31
CA LYS A 254 -12.40 -14.38 -13.14
C LYS A 254 -12.15 -15.72 -13.82
N GLN A 255 -11.67 -15.72 -15.05
CA GLN A 255 -11.33 -16.95 -15.77
C GLN A 255 -10.25 -17.76 -15.06
N LEU A 256 -9.23 -17.10 -14.46
CA LEU A 256 -8.24 -17.76 -13.63
C LEU A 256 -8.87 -18.34 -12.37
N ALA A 257 -9.76 -17.61 -11.68
CA ALA A 257 -10.48 -18.14 -10.52
C ALA A 257 -11.28 -19.40 -10.87
N GLU A 258 -12.06 -19.39 -11.98
CA GLU A 258 -12.78 -20.55 -12.46
C GLU A 258 -11.84 -21.72 -12.85
N SER A 259 -10.63 -21.42 -13.33
CA SER A 259 -9.65 -22.46 -13.68
C SER A 259 -9.07 -23.13 -12.44
N PHE A 260 -8.81 -22.37 -11.38
CA PHE A 260 -8.42 -22.91 -10.08
C PHE A 260 -9.55 -23.75 -9.44
N GLU A 261 -10.79 -23.27 -9.50
CA GLU A 261 -11.95 -24.02 -8.98
C GLU A 261 -12.12 -25.36 -9.71
N ARG A 262 -11.98 -25.37 -11.05
CA ARG A 262 -12.00 -26.61 -11.84
C ARG A 262 -10.88 -27.57 -11.49
N ALA A 263 -9.74 -27.06 -11.03
CA ALA A 263 -8.63 -27.84 -10.52
C ALA A 263 -8.81 -28.30 -9.06
N GLY A 264 -9.97 -28.00 -8.44
CA GLY A 264 -10.28 -28.39 -7.06
C GLY A 264 -9.71 -27.48 -5.98
N VAL A 265 -9.21 -26.28 -6.34
CA VAL A 265 -8.63 -25.32 -5.41
C VAL A 265 -9.72 -24.35 -4.94
N ALA A 266 -9.88 -24.22 -3.62
CA ALA A 266 -10.84 -23.26 -3.03
C ALA A 266 -10.41 -21.82 -3.35
N THR A 267 -11.22 -21.12 -4.15
CA THR A 267 -10.87 -19.83 -4.73
C THR A 267 -11.93 -18.77 -4.40
N ALA A 268 -11.53 -17.51 -4.39
CA ALA A 268 -12.43 -16.37 -4.35
C ALA A 268 -11.98 -15.30 -5.34
N TYR A 269 -12.92 -14.51 -5.82
CA TYR A 269 -12.66 -13.36 -6.68
C TYR A 269 -13.09 -12.07 -5.96
N CYS A 270 -12.28 -11.02 -6.08
CA CYS A 270 -12.56 -9.71 -5.48
C CYS A 270 -12.06 -8.58 -6.39
N ASP A 271 -12.94 -7.62 -6.70
CA ASP A 271 -12.60 -6.45 -7.49
C ASP A 271 -13.09 -5.13 -6.86
N ALA A 272 -13.01 -4.03 -7.59
CA ALA A 272 -13.44 -2.72 -7.12
C ALA A 272 -14.97 -2.63 -6.91
N TYR A 273 -15.73 -3.51 -7.52
CA TYR A 273 -17.20 -3.55 -7.44
C TYR A 273 -17.70 -4.50 -6.33
N THR A 274 -16.82 -5.34 -5.79
CA THR A 274 -17.13 -6.19 -4.63
C THR A 274 -17.46 -5.31 -3.43
N ASP A 275 -18.66 -5.46 -2.88
CA ASP A 275 -19.10 -4.66 -1.75
C ASP A 275 -18.29 -4.95 -0.47
N SER A 276 -18.43 -4.09 0.55
CA SER A 276 -17.61 -4.17 1.75
C SER A 276 -17.90 -5.40 2.60
N VAL A 277 -19.16 -5.90 2.60
CA VAL A 277 -19.58 -7.07 3.38
C VAL A 277 -19.03 -8.34 2.74
N GLU A 278 -19.17 -8.47 1.41
CA GLU A 278 -18.62 -9.59 0.65
C GLU A 278 -17.08 -9.62 0.76
N ARG A 279 -16.43 -8.47 0.67
CA ARG A 279 -14.97 -8.37 0.82
C ARG A 279 -14.51 -8.82 2.21
N ALA A 280 -15.21 -8.42 3.27
CA ALA A 280 -14.92 -8.86 4.64
C ALA A 280 -15.15 -10.37 4.82
N LEU A 281 -16.17 -10.93 4.14
CA LEU A 281 -16.42 -12.37 4.14
C LEU A 281 -15.28 -13.13 3.43
N ILE A 282 -14.84 -12.66 2.26
CA ILE A 282 -13.71 -13.26 1.53
C ILE A 282 -12.44 -13.20 2.40
N GLU A 283 -12.14 -12.05 3.03
CA GLU A 283 -11.01 -11.90 3.93
C GLU A 283 -11.06 -12.92 5.07
N ARG A 284 -12.21 -13.05 5.74
CA ARG A 284 -12.39 -14.04 6.84
C ARG A 284 -12.15 -15.45 6.37
N ARG A 285 -12.74 -15.84 5.23
CA ARG A 285 -12.57 -17.19 4.65
C ARG A 285 -11.12 -17.45 4.25
N PHE A 286 -10.43 -16.45 3.71
CA PHE A 286 -9.00 -16.53 3.37
C PHE A 286 -8.13 -16.70 4.62
N ARG A 287 -8.40 -15.94 5.69
CA ARG A 287 -7.68 -16.06 6.97
C ARG A 287 -7.90 -17.43 7.65
N ASN A 288 -9.08 -18.00 7.50
CA ASN A 288 -9.42 -19.32 8.04
C ASN A 288 -8.91 -20.48 7.18
N GLY A 289 -8.31 -20.20 6.01
CA GLY A 289 -7.87 -21.24 5.07
C GLY A 289 -8.99 -21.90 4.27
N GLU A 290 -10.22 -21.38 4.33
CA GLU A 290 -11.37 -21.83 3.53
C GLU A 290 -11.28 -21.38 2.07
N VAL A 291 -10.50 -20.35 1.79
CA VAL A 291 -10.10 -19.88 0.47
C VAL A 291 -8.59 -19.93 0.41
N ARG A 292 -8.06 -20.59 -0.60
CA ARG A 292 -6.62 -20.76 -0.79
C ARG A 292 -6.03 -19.76 -1.79
N VAL A 293 -6.77 -19.45 -2.86
CA VAL A 293 -6.37 -18.47 -3.88
C VAL A 293 -7.41 -17.36 -3.95
N ALA A 294 -7.00 -16.14 -3.71
CA ALA A 294 -7.83 -14.95 -3.90
C ALA A 294 -7.38 -14.21 -5.17
N CYS A 295 -8.27 -14.18 -6.17
CA CYS A 295 -8.03 -13.53 -7.45
C CYS A 295 -8.51 -12.08 -7.44
N SER A 296 -7.69 -11.17 -7.92
CA SER A 296 -8.01 -9.74 -8.00
C SER A 296 -7.32 -9.07 -9.18
N VAL A 297 -7.72 -7.84 -9.48
CA VAL A 297 -7.00 -7.01 -10.47
C VAL A 297 -6.06 -6.04 -9.78
N ARG A 298 -6.59 -4.97 -9.21
CA ARG A 298 -5.80 -3.93 -8.50
C ARG A 298 -6.29 -3.69 -7.08
N THR A 299 -7.45 -4.22 -6.71
CA THR A 299 -8.14 -3.90 -5.46
C THR A 299 -7.36 -4.33 -4.22
N LEU A 300 -6.68 -5.46 -4.28
CA LEU A 300 -5.90 -6.00 -3.18
C LEU A 300 -4.44 -5.52 -3.16
N THR A 301 -4.07 -4.55 -4.00
CA THR A 301 -2.72 -3.97 -4.01
C THR A 301 -2.50 -2.93 -2.90
N THR A 302 -3.57 -2.37 -2.33
CA THR A 302 -3.50 -1.36 -1.24
C THR A 302 -4.50 -1.68 -0.14
N GLY A 303 -4.17 -1.31 1.11
CA GLY A 303 -5.09 -1.38 2.24
C GLY A 303 -5.44 -2.77 2.77
N VAL A 304 -4.78 -3.83 2.31
CA VAL A 304 -5.07 -5.22 2.69
C VAL A 304 -3.96 -5.76 3.59
N ASP A 305 -4.37 -6.39 4.70
CA ASP A 305 -3.47 -7.05 5.66
C ASP A 305 -3.84 -8.54 5.81
N TRP A 306 -3.75 -9.28 4.71
CA TRP A 306 -4.04 -10.70 4.66
C TRP A 306 -2.77 -11.54 4.86
N PRO A 307 -2.85 -12.74 5.44
CA PRO A 307 -1.70 -13.63 5.62
C PRO A 307 -1.30 -14.31 4.31
N VAL A 308 -0.65 -13.56 3.42
CA VAL A 308 -0.25 -14.00 2.09
C VAL A 308 1.16 -14.52 2.11
N SER A 309 1.41 -15.71 1.58
CA SER A 309 2.75 -16.30 1.43
C SER A 309 3.07 -16.77 0.00
N CYS A 310 2.12 -16.57 -0.92
CA CYS A 310 2.36 -16.73 -2.35
C CYS A 310 1.69 -15.59 -3.13
N ILE A 311 2.40 -15.05 -4.11
CA ILE A 311 1.87 -14.08 -5.09
C ILE A 311 1.94 -14.73 -6.47
N ILE A 312 0.82 -14.77 -7.17
CA ILE A 312 0.78 -15.05 -8.60
C ILE A 312 0.61 -13.73 -9.34
N ASP A 313 1.65 -13.32 -10.06
CA ASP A 313 1.57 -12.12 -10.91
C ASP A 313 1.29 -12.54 -12.37
N ALA A 314 0.03 -12.50 -12.77
CA ALA A 314 -0.44 -12.73 -14.13
C ALA A 314 -0.88 -11.43 -14.83
N ALA A 315 -0.35 -10.29 -14.41
CA ALA A 315 -0.69 -8.96 -14.93
C ALA A 315 0.58 -8.21 -15.36
N PRO A 316 1.02 -8.34 -16.63
CA PRO A 316 2.11 -7.57 -17.19
C PRO A 316 1.90 -6.06 -16.98
N THR A 317 2.95 -5.36 -16.52
CA THR A 317 2.93 -3.92 -16.31
C THR A 317 4.28 -3.28 -16.63
N LYS A 318 4.27 -1.98 -17.00
CA LYS A 318 5.46 -1.11 -17.05
C LYS A 318 5.63 -0.32 -15.76
N SER A 319 4.62 -0.34 -14.88
CA SER A 319 4.60 0.42 -13.65
C SER A 319 5.42 -0.27 -12.56
N ILE A 320 6.61 0.27 -12.29
CA ILE A 320 7.46 -0.15 -11.17
C ILE A 320 6.70 -0.04 -9.84
N MET A 321 5.91 1.03 -9.66
CA MET A 321 5.11 1.22 -8.44
C MET A 321 4.12 0.08 -8.23
N LEU A 322 3.37 -0.30 -9.28
CA LEU A 322 2.39 -1.39 -9.20
C LEU A 322 3.07 -2.74 -8.92
N HIS A 323 4.22 -3.00 -9.57
CA HIS A 323 5.01 -4.20 -9.32
C HIS A 323 5.43 -4.31 -7.85
N VAL A 324 6.07 -3.27 -7.30
CA VAL A 324 6.47 -3.22 -5.89
C VAL A 324 5.28 -3.35 -4.94
N GLN A 325 4.15 -2.74 -5.25
CA GLN A 325 2.93 -2.84 -4.43
C GLN A 325 2.35 -4.25 -4.42
N LYS A 326 2.29 -4.95 -5.57
CA LYS A 326 1.82 -6.34 -5.66
C LYS A 326 2.68 -7.27 -4.81
N ILE A 327 3.99 -7.27 -5.04
CA ILE A 327 4.92 -8.14 -4.30
C ILE A 327 4.94 -7.78 -2.82
N GLY A 328 4.88 -6.49 -2.51
CA GLY A 328 4.83 -5.98 -1.14
C GLY A 328 3.68 -6.54 -0.28
N ARG A 329 2.60 -7.06 -0.89
CA ARG A 329 1.51 -7.70 -0.12
C ARG A 329 1.93 -8.99 0.56
N GLY A 330 2.78 -9.77 -0.09
CA GLY A 330 3.24 -11.06 0.44
C GLY A 330 4.53 -11.00 1.26
N LEU A 331 5.25 -9.86 1.27
CA LEU A 331 6.50 -9.75 2.02
C LEU A 331 6.34 -9.70 3.54
N ARG A 332 5.12 -9.55 4.07
CA ARG A 332 4.90 -9.56 5.51
C ARG A 332 5.22 -10.93 6.09
N VAL A 333 5.87 -10.94 7.26
CA VAL A 333 6.14 -12.18 7.98
C VAL A 333 4.81 -12.79 8.44
N ASN A 334 4.55 -14.02 8.04
CA ASN A 334 3.39 -14.79 8.43
C ASN A 334 3.82 -16.02 9.22
N GLU A 335 3.05 -16.40 10.24
CA GLU A 335 3.29 -17.63 10.99
C GLU A 335 3.20 -18.86 10.07
N GLY A 336 4.14 -19.77 10.21
CA GLY A 336 4.15 -21.03 9.46
C GLY A 336 4.72 -20.95 8.05
N THR A 337 5.25 -19.78 7.62
CA THR A 337 5.94 -19.67 6.32
C THR A 337 7.30 -19.02 6.46
N GLU A 338 8.32 -19.64 5.86
CA GLU A 338 9.72 -19.16 5.94
C GLU A 338 9.98 -18.02 4.95
N ASP A 339 9.30 -18.01 3.79
CA ASP A 339 9.50 -17.05 2.72
C ASP A 339 8.22 -16.74 1.95
N LEU A 340 8.27 -15.71 1.11
CA LEU A 340 7.26 -15.43 0.09
C LEU A 340 7.64 -16.13 -1.21
N LEU A 341 6.72 -16.89 -1.78
CA LEU A 341 6.84 -17.41 -3.14
C LEU A 341 6.18 -16.45 -4.13
N VAL A 342 6.91 -16.06 -5.19
CA VAL A 342 6.38 -15.23 -6.29
C VAL A 342 6.40 -16.07 -7.57
N LEU A 343 5.22 -16.35 -8.12
CA LEU A 343 5.03 -16.99 -9.43
C LEU A 343 4.74 -15.90 -10.46
N ASP A 344 5.77 -15.46 -11.17
CA ASP A 344 5.73 -14.33 -12.10
C ASP A 344 5.45 -14.78 -13.54
N HIS A 345 4.18 -15.03 -13.85
CA HIS A 345 3.71 -15.34 -15.21
C HIS A 345 3.61 -14.10 -16.11
N ALA A 346 3.81 -12.93 -15.54
CA ALA A 346 3.83 -11.67 -16.27
C ALA A 346 5.22 -11.28 -16.77
N GLY A 347 6.30 -11.91 -16.27
CA GLY A 347 7.68 -11.53 -16.54
C GLY A 347 8.05 -10.14 -16.01
N ASN A 348 7.33 -9.66 -15.00
CA ASN A 348 7.56 -8.32 -14.44
C ASN A 348 8.90 -8.22 -13.72
N SER A 349 9.29 -9.25 -12.96
CA SER A 349 10.57 -9.28 -12.24
C SER A 349 11.78 -9.26 -13.20
N LEU A 350 11.63 -9.88 -14.37
CA LEU A 350 12.67 -9.86 -15.41
C LEU A 350 12.76 -8.50 -16.12
N ARG A 351 11.61 -7.82 -16.31
CA ARG A 351 11.58 -6.52 -17.00
C ARG A 351 11.89 -5.33 -16.09
N LEU A 352 11.42 -5.38 -14.84
CA LEU A 352 11.47 -4.25 -13.92
C LEU A 352 12.52 -4.41 -12.82
N GLY A 353 13.02 -5.64 -12.60
CA GLY A 353 13.96 -5.98 -11.53
C GLY A 353 13.27 -6.56 -10.29
N LEU A 354 14.07 -7.07 -9.36
CA LEU A 354 13.59 -7.54 -8.07
C LEU A 354 13.23 -6.35 -7.17
N VAL A 355 12.24 -6.53 -6.30
CA VAL A 355 11.75 -5.43 -5.43
C VAL A 355 12.79 -4.93 -4.44
N THR A 356 13.83 -5.72 -4.15
CA THR A 356 14.99 -5.31 -3.35
C THR A 356 15.93 -4.36 -4.07
N ASP A 357 15.97 -4.42 -5.41
CA ASP A 357 16.88 -3.65 -6.25
C ASP A 357 16.23 -2.34 -6.73
N ILE A 358 14.91 -2.24 -6.52
CA ILE A 358 14.13 -1.09 -6.93
C ILE A 358 14.07 -0.07 -5.81
N HIS A 359 14.85 1.00 -5.94
CA HIS A 359 14.79 2.17 -5.06
C HIS A 359 14.99 3.45 -5.85
N ARG A 360 14.55 4.56 -5.30
CA ARG A 360 14.79 5.90 -5.83
C ARG A 360 15.09 6.82 -4.67
N ASP A 361 16.11 7.64 -4.82
CA ASP A 361 16.59 8.56 -3.79
C ASP A 361 16.08 9.99 -3.99
N THR A 362 15.41 10.24 -5.13
CA THR A 362 14.90 11.57 -5.48
C THR A 362 13.48 11.50 -6.02
N LEU A 363 12.73 12.58 -5.79
CA LEU A 363 11.40 12.76 -6.37
C LEU A 363 11.51 13.16 -7.84
N ASP A 364 10.58 12.63 -8.65
CA ASP A 364 10.48 12.97 -10.06
C ASP A 364 10.06 14.44 -10.24
N LYS A 365 10.85 15.20 -11.00
CA LYS A 365 10.63 16.63 -11.31
C LYS A 365 10.15 16.86 -12.75
N THR A 366 9.66 15.82 -13.42
CA THR A 366 9.19 15.92 -14.80
C THR A 366 7.91 16.76 -14.87
N GLU A 367 7.92 17.78 -15.72
CA GLU A 367 6.77 18.63 -15.94
C GLU A 367 5.64 17.92 -16.72
N PRO A 368 4.37 18.37 -16.56
CA PRO A 368 3.27 17.87 -17.36
C PRO A 368 3.56 18.01 -18.86
N GLY A 369 3.38 16.92 -19.61
CA GLY A 369 3.64 16.90 -21.06
C GLY A 369 5.04 16.44 -21.48
N GLN A 370 6.03 16.46 -20.61
CA GLN A 370 7.38 15.94 -20.89
C GLN A 370 7.45 14.42 -20.72
N LYS A 371 8.30 13.74 -21.51
CA LYS A 371 8.62 12.32 -21.28
C LYS A 371 9.58 12.22 -20.09
N GLN A 372 9.35 11.25 -19.22
CA GLN A 372 10.29 10.90 -18.13
C GLN A 372 11.65 10.57 -18.77
N GLN A 373 12.73 11.18 -18.29
CA GLN A 373 14.08 10.77 -18.69
C GLN A 373 14.28 9.36 -18.14
N SER A 374 14.55 8.40 -19.04
CA SER A 374 14.98 7.07 -18.63
C SER A 374 16.36 7.21 -18.01
N GLU A 375 16.46 7.11 -16.69
CA GLU A 375 17.75 6.85 -16.04
C GLU A 375 18.33 5.60 -16.68
N GLY A 376 19.55 5.74 -17.17
CA GLY A 376 20.21 4.75 -18.02
C GLY A 376 20.20 3.37 -17.38
N LYS A 377 19.58 2.43 -18.07
CA LYS A 377 19.75 1.02 -17.77
C LYS A 377 21.23 0.70 -17.99
N GLU A 378 21.97 0.45 -16.91
CA GLU A 378 23.20 -0.33 -17.02
C GLU A 378 22.82 -1.65 -17.68
N LYS A 379 23.36 -1.86 -18.87
CA LYS A 379 23.16 -3.11 -19.60
C LYS A 379 23.85 -4.21 -18.80
N LEU A 380 23.06 -5.13 -18.26
CA LEU A 380 23.62 -6.38 -17.76
C LEU A 380 24.48 -7.03 -18.85
N PRO A 381 25.69 -7.54 -18.50
CA PRO A 381 26.51 -8.26 -19.45
C PRO A 381 25.73 -9.45 -20.03
N LYS A 382 25.80 -9.60 -21.33
CA LYS A 382 25.32 -10.80 -22.02
C LYS A 382 26.35 -11.90 -21.76
N GLU A 383 26.02 -12.88 -20.97
CA GLU A 383 26.59 -14.21 -21.03
C GLU A 383 25.51 -15.22 -21.42
#